data_74390970f6c2050756698e75507710cb
#
_entry.id   74390970f6c2050756698e75507710cb
#
_cell.length_a   1.000
_cell.length_b   1.000
_cell.length_c   1.000
_cell.angle_alpha   90.00
_cell.angle_beta   90.00
_cell.angle_gamma   90.00
#
_symmetry.space_group_name_H-M   'P 1'
#
loop_
_entity.id
_entity.type
_entity.pdbx_description
1 polymer ?
#
loop_
_entity_poly.entity_id
_entity_poly.type
_entity_poly.pdbx_seq_one_letter_code
_entity_poly.pdbx_strand_id
1 'polypeptide(L)'
;MPGSRVVLVLLALFAVVVLASPLTFGIAGIPGASPPDAITGSGNAINRVYWVVYALAAGVFILIELALIVFIFRFRRRRPGAAPDAEGPQIHGNTRIEVIWTAIPALLLLGLSIYIFTQVPEVEAKPTAGEDVVEIQVTGHQFYWQYEYPNGALSFDELVLPAGRKVTLVLNSPDVNHSWWVPELTGKRDAIPGVTNRLHFTPQRTGTFDGGVCGEYCGIEHARMTFTVQVVEEADFEAYLEENAPAEGDDGLVALGESEWTAACAKCHGMEGEGGVVGPAIAGNGTLTNPEALRTLLYQGQNRPDQEHYMPPVGRGWSDRQIQALIAYVESSDALAPEGGAGGR
;
A
#
# COMPACT_ATOMS: atom_id res chain seq x y z
N MET A 1 -49.14 17.45 15.72
CA MET A 1 -47.93 16.68 16.08
C MET A 1 -47.59 15.52 15.13
N PRO A 2 -47.56 15.73 13.81
CA PRO A 2 -47.05 14.70 12.88
C PRO A 2 -45.52 14.65 12.78
N GLY A 3 -44.84 15.73 13.18
CA GLY A 3 -43.38 15.79 13.05
C GLY A 3 -42.58 14.85 13.97
N SER A 4 -43.08 14.58 15.18
CA SER A 4 -42.39 13.70 16.13
C SER A 4 -42.36 12.23 15.69
N ARG A 5 -43.42 11.77 15.01
CA ARG A 5 -43.49 10.38 14.49
C ARG A 5 -42.49 10.18 13.33
N VAL A 6 -42.34 11.18 12.45
CA VAL A 6 -41.37 11.12 11.35
C VAL A 6 -39.94 11.06 11.89
N VAL A 7 -39.62 11.91 12.88
CA VAL A 7 -38.28 11.89 13.52
C VAL A 7 -38.01 10.55 14.18
N LEU A 8 -38.98 9.95 14.88
CA LEU A 8 -38.82 8.65 15.52
C LEU A 8 -38.60 7.53 14.49
N VAL A 9 -39.29 7.57 13.34
CA VAL A 9 -39.09 6.62 12.25
C VAL A 9 -37.71 6.75 11.64
N LEU A 10 -37.24 7.99 11.39
CA LEU A 10 -35.89 8.22 10.84
C LEU A 10 -34.79 7.76 11.80
N LEU A 11 -34.95 8.03 13.10
CA LEU A 11 -34.01 7.54 14.11
C LEU A 11 -34.01 6.02 14.26
N ALA A 12 -35.20 5.39 14.15
CA ALA A 12 -35.30 3.92 14.15
C ALA A 12 -34.65 3.31 12.92
N LEU A 13 -34.85 3.88 11.74
CA LEU A 13 -34.19 3.45 10.51
C LEU A 13 -32.66 3.64 10.58
N PHE A 14 -32.19 4.77 11.12
CA PHE A 14 -30.78 4.98 11.37
C PHE A 14 -30.20 3.89 12.29
N ALA A 15 -30.86 3.62 13.40
CA ALA A 15 -30.41 2.58 14.34
C ALA A 15 -30.40 1.17 13.68
N VAL A 16 -31.42 0.84 12.87
CA VAL A 16 -31.48 -0.44 12.15
C VAL A 16 -30.31 -0.53 11.16
N VAL A 17 -30.01 0.52 10.40
CA VAL A 17 -28.90 0.50 9.43
C VAL A 17 -27.55 0.36 10.14
N VAL A 18 -27.32 1.12 11.21
CA VAL A 18 -26.07 1.01 11.99
C VAL A 18 -25.90 -0.39 12.59
N LEU A 19 -26.96 -0.99 13.11
CA LEU A 19 -26.90 -2.32 13.71
C LEU A 19 -26.84 -3.47 12.67
N ALA A 20 -27.48 -3.29 11.51
CA ALA A 20 -27.53 -4.32 10.48
C ALA A 20 -26.34 -4.30 9.51
N SER A 21 -25.68 -3.16 9.33
CA SER A 21 -24.61 -3.00 8.34
C SER A 21 -23.43 -3.96 8.52
N PRO A 22 -22.91 -4.27 9.73
CA PRO A 22 -21.87 -5.27 9.90
C PRO A 22 -22.32 -6.68 9.50
N LEU A 23 -23.61 -6.99 9.69
CA LEU A 23 -24.20 -8.30 9.36
C LEU A 23 -24.47 -8.46 7.85
N THR A 24 -24.91 -7.39 7.18
CA THR A 24 -25.28 -7.45 5.76
C THR A 24 -24.12 -7.28 4.80
N PHE A 25 -23.15 -6.41 5.13
CA PHE A 25 -22.03 -6.12 4.25
C PHE A 25 -20.80 -7.01 4.52
N GLY A 26 -20.59 -7.45 5.77
CA GLY A 26 -19.57 -8.44 6.11
C GLY A 26 -19.88 -9.85 5.62
N ILE A 27 -21.19 -10.20 5.44
CA ILE A 27 -21.61 -11.52 4.96
C ILE A 27 -21.75 -11.55 3.43
N ALA A 28 -22.09 -10.43 2.78
CA ALA A 28 -22.42 -10.41 1.36
C ALA A 28 -21.21 -10.36 0.42
N GLY A 29 -20.00 -10.14 0.93
CA GLY A 29 -18.77 -10.15 0.13
C GLY A 29 -18.90 -9.36 -1.19
N ILE A 30 -19.41 -8.13 -1.14
CA ILE A 30 -19.49 -7.32 -2.36
C ILE A 30 -18.08 -6.99 -2.80
N PRO A 31 -17.60 -7.52 -3.96
CA PRO A 31 -16.24 -7.25 -4.42
C PRO A 31 -15.97 -5.74 -4.52
N GLY A 32 -14.91 -5.27 -3.88
CA GLY A 32 -14.50 -3.87 -3.89
C GLY A 32 -15.24 -2.94 -2.90
N ALA A 33 -16.26 -3.42 -2.18
CA ALA A 33 -16.98 -2.64 -1.16
C ALA A 33 -16.60 -3.00 0.28
N SER A 34 -15.87 -4.09 0.47
CA SER A 34 -15.36 -4.55 1.77
C SER A 34 -13.83 -4.60 1.75
N PRO A 35 -13.16 -4.37 2.88
CA PRO A 35 -11.76 -4.68 3.00
C PRO A 35 -11.54 -6.18 2.79
N PRO A 36 -10.37 -6.60 2.29
CA PRO A 36 -10.05 -8.02 2.15
C PRO A 36 -10.01 -8.72 3.51
N ASP A 37 -10.11 -10.05 3.49
CA ASP A 37 -10.01 -10.86 4.70
C ASP A 37 -8.59 -10.77 5.27
N ALA A 38 -8.48 -10.19 6.45
CA ALA A 38 -7.20 -10.05 7.12
C ALA A 38 -6.65 -11.37 7.63
N ILE A 39 -5.34 -11.53 7.55
CA ILE A 39 -4.62 -12.71 8.02
C ILE A 39 -3.73 -12.41 9.24
N THR A 40 -3.88 -11.25 9.83
CA THR A 40 -3.15 -10.81 11.03
C THR A 40 -4.10 -10.20 12.06
N GLY A 41 -3.68 -10.13 13.32
CA GLY A 41 -4.39 -9.37 14.35
C GLY A 41 -4.51 -7.90 14.02
N SER A 42 -3.43 -7.30 13.52
CA SER A 42 -3.37 -5.90 13.07
C SER A 42 -4.40 -5.61 11.97
N GLY A 43 -4.43 -6.42 10.91
CA GLY A 43 -5.41 -6.30 9.84
C GLY A 43 -6.85 -6.48 10.32
N ASN A 44 -7.09 -7.45 11.24
CA ASN A 44 -8.41 -7.64 11.84
C ASN A 44 -8.87 -6.43 12.67
N ALA A 45 -7.95 -5.78 13.41
CA ALA A 45 -8.26 -4.56 14.16
C ALA A 45 -8.64 -3.41 13.22
N ILE A 46 -7.92 -3.24 12.10
CA ILE A 46 -8.25 -2.26 11.06
C ILE A 46 -9.63 -2.55 10.45
N ASN A 47 -9.92 -3.80 10.12
CA ASN A 47 -11.22 -4.19 9.57
C ASN A 47 -12.37 -3.92 10.54
N ARG A 48 -12.19 -4.16 11.85
CA ARG A 48 -13.20 -3.78 12.86
C ARG A 48 -13.47 -2.27 12.89
N VAL A 49 -12.40 -1.46 12.86
CA VAL A 49 -12.54 0.01 12.81
C VAL A 49 -13.25 0.42 11.52
N TYR A 50 -12.86 -0.13 10.39
CA TYR A 50 -13.49 0.15 9.09
C TYR A 50 -15.01 -0.08 9.16
N TRP A 51 -15.46 -1.23 9.66
CA TRP A 51 -16.89 -1.55 9.72
C TRP A 51 -17.67 -0.65 10.68
N VAL A 52 -17.09 -0.23 11.81
CA VAL A 52 -17.73 0.72 12.71
C VAL A 52 -17.88 2.10 12.04
N VAL A 53 -16.82 2.60 11.40
CA VAL A 53 -16.85 3.86 10.64
C VAL A 53 -17.85 3.80 9.50
N TYR A 54 -17.84 2.70 8.73
CA TYR A 54 -18.75 2.48 7.62
C TYR A 54 -20.22 2.47 8.08
N ALA A 55 -20.52 1.77 9.17
CA ALA A 55 -21.87 1.70 9.72
C ALA A 55 -22.38 3.09 10.13
N LEU A 56 -21.56 3.87 10.81
CA LEU A 56 -21.93 5.25 11.22
C LEU A 56 -22.11 6.15 9.98
N ALA A 57 -21.20 6.09 9.02
CA ALA A 57 -21.27 6.88 7.79
C ALA A 57 -22.51 6.52 6.95
N ALA A 58 -22.79 5.23 6.78
CA ALA A 58 -23.99 4.74 6.07
C ALA A 58 -25.27 5.19 6.77
N GLY A 59 -25.31 5.13 8.11
CA GLY A 59 -26.44 5.62 8.88
C GLY A 59 -26.70 7.11 8.69
N VAL A 60 -25.67 7.94 8.78
CA VAL A 60 -25.76 9.39 8.54
C VAL A 60 -26.19 9.67 7.10
N PHE A 61 -25.60 9.00 6.12
CA PHE A 61 -25.95 9.14 4.71
C PHE A 61 -27.45 8.85 4.46
N ILE A 62 -27.93 7.70 4.92
CA ILE A 62 -29.34 7.32 4.76
C ILE A 62 -30.27 8.30 5.48
N LEU A 63 -29.91 8.76 6.68
CA LEU A 63 -30.70 9.76 7.41
C LEU A 63 -30.84 11.05 6.59
N ILE A 64 -29.76 11.55 6.01
CA ILE A 64 -29.76 12.77 5.20
C ILE A 64 -30.54 12.57 3.92
N GLU A 65 -30.34 11.47 3.20
CA GLU A 65 -31.05 11.18 1.95
C GLU A 65 -32.55 11.04 2.19
N LEU A 66 -32.96 10.33 3.23
CA LEU A 66 -34.37 10.22 3.59
C LEU A 66 -35.00 11.57 3.98
N ALA A 67 -34.25 12.40 4.71
CA ALA A 67 -34.71 13.77 5.05
C ALA A 67 -34.88 14.61 3.78
N LEU A 68 -33.93 14.57 2.83
CA LEU A 68 -34.01 15.28 1.55
C LEU A 68 -35.20 14.79 0.72
N ILE A 69 -35.41 13.47 0.61
CA ILE A 69 -36.56 12.89 -0.08
C ILE A 69 -37.86 13.39 0.54
N VAL A 70 -37.99 13.35 1.88
CA VAL A 70 -39.16 13.85 2.60
C VAL A 70 -39.37 15.34 2.30
N PHE A 71 -38.34 16.17 2.30
CA PHE A 71 -38.46 17.60 2.00
C PHE A 71 -38.91 17.83 0.57
N ILE A 72 -38.32 17.12 -0.42
CA ILE A 72 -38.72 17.23 -1.83
C ILE A 72 -40.21 16.90 -1.98
N PHE A 73 -40.66 15.75 -1.48
CA PHE A 73 -42.06 15.35 -1.63
C PHE A 73 -43.03 16.21 -0.82
N ARG A 74 -42.63 16.64 0.42
CA ARG A 74 -43.49 17.39 1.32
C ARG A 74 -43.64 18.84 0.95
N PHE A 75 -42.59 19.48 0.40
CA PHE A 75 -42.54 20.92 0.14
C PHE A 75 -42.52 21.28 -1.34
N ARG A 76 -42.46 20.32 -2.27
CA ARG A 76 -42.50 20.55 -3.72
C ARG A 76 -43.78 21.22 -4.18
N ARG A 77 -44.94 20.91 -3.57
CA ARG A 77 -46.24 21.44 -3.98
C ARG A 77 -46.43 22.83 -3.38
N ARG A 78 -46.63 23.81 -4.27
CA ARG A 78 -47.17 25.10 -3.85
C ARG A 78 -48.56 24.87 -3.23
N ARG A 79 -48.88 25.56 -2.13
CA ARG A 79 -50.21 25.54 -1.57
C ARG A 79 -51.17 26.04 -2.64
N PRO A 80 -52.31 25.34 -2.93
CA PRO A 80 -53.33 25.85 -3.82
C PRO A 80 -53.79 27.24 -3.30
N GLY A 81 -53.75 28.28 -4.18
CA GLY A 81 -54.14 29.63 -3.82
C GLY A 81 -53.02 30.49 -3.18
N ALA A 82 -51.79 29.98 -3.04
CA ALA A 82 -50.69 30.85 -2.64
C ALA A 82 -50.31 31.84 -3.78
N ALA A 83 -50.10 33.09 -3.48
CA ALA A 83 -49.62 34.07 -4.43
C ALA A 83 -48.25 33.61 -5.00
N PRO A 84 -47.96 33.86 -6.28
CA PRO A 84 -46.68 33.46 -6.90
C PRO A 84 -45.46 33.97 -6.13
N ASP A 85 -45.56 35.14 -5.51
CA ASP A 85 -44.50 35.87 -4.83
C ASP A 85 -44.61 35.84 -3.32
N ALA A 86 -45.39 34.90 -2.73
CA ALA A 86 -45.50 34.75 -1.27
C ALA A 86 -44.14 34.38 -0.68
N GLU A 87 -43.57 35.29 0.10
CA GLU A 87 -42.35 35.05 0.86
C GLU A 87 -42.61 34.00 1.95
N GLY A 88 -41.60 33.14 2.19
CA GLY A 88 -41.64 32.19 3.27
C GLY A 88 -41.55 32.85 4.65
N PRO A 89 -41.80 32.11 5.74
CA PRO A 89 -41.63 32.65 7.10
C PRO A 89 -40.19 33.12 7.29
N GLN A 90 -40.03 34.34 7.78
CA GLN A 90 -38.70 34.95 8.09
C GLN A 90 -38.19 34.38 9.41
N ILE A 91 -37.58 33.20 9.38
CA ILE A 91 -37.01 32.51 10.54
C ILE A 91 -35.50 32.72 10.52
N HIS A 92 -34.95 33.37 11.54
CA HIS A 92 -33.53 33.75 11.59
C HIS A 92 -32.64 32.78 12.37
N GLY A 93 -33.19 31.73 12.99
CA GLY A 93 -32.45 30.71 13.72
C GLY A 93 -33.28 30.00 14.78
N ASN A 94 -32.72 28.94 15.34
CA ASN A 94 -33.27 28.23 16.50
C ASN A 94 -32.13 27.62 17.31
N THR A 95 -31.70 28.33 18.34
CA THR A 95 -30.55 27.95 19.19
C THR A 95 -30.62 26.52 19.72
N ARG A 96 -31.81 26.00 20.04
CA ARG A 96 -31.95 24.61 20.51
C ARG A 96 -31.57 23.59 19.41
N ILE A 97 -32.06 23.82 18.19
CA ILE A 97 -31.73 22.93 17.05
C ILE A 97 -30.25 23.07 16.73
N GLU A 98 -29.71 24.29 16.75
CA GLU A 98 -28.30 24.57 16.49
C GLU A 98 -27.36 23.84 17.46
N VAL A 99 -27.68 23.90 18.76
CA VAL A 99 -26.94 23.16 19.79
C VAL A 99 -27.05 21.64 19.57
N ILE A 100 -28.24 21.12 19.23
CA ILE A 100 -28.47 19.69 19.02
C ILE A 100 -27.67 19.18 17.83
N TRP A 101 -27.71 19.85 16.66
CA TRP A 101 -26.99 19.39 15.48
C TRP A 101 -25.48 19.58 15.56
N THR A 102 -25.00 20.40 16.48
CA THR A 102 -23.55 20.52 16.78
C THR A 102 -23.14 19.46 17.81
N ALA A 103 -23.91 19.27 18.87
CA ALA A 103 -23.54 18.34 19.95
C ALA A 103 -23.59 16.87 19.53
N ILE A 104 -24.60 16.46 18.76
CA ILE A 104 -24.73 15.05 18.34
C ILE A 104 -23.52 14.59 17.51
N PRO A 105 -23.11 15.25 16.39
CA PRO A 105 -21.92 14.85 15.65
C PRO A 105 -20.65 14.92 16.51
N ALA A 106 -20.49 15.93 17.34
CA ALA A 106 -19.33 16.06 18.22
C ALA A 106 -19.21 14.88 19.19
N LEU A 107 -20.31 14.46 19.81
CA LEU A 107 -20.33 13.31 20.72
C LEU A 107 -20.10 11.98 19.97
N LEU A 108 -20.65 11.83 18.76
CA LEU A 108 -20.41 10.65 17.92
C LEU A 108 -18.92 10.54 17.54
N LEU A 109 -18.30 11.65 17.10
CA LEU A 109 -16.87 11.68 16.78
C LEU A 109 -16.00 11.44 18.02
N LEU A 110 -16.35 11.97 19.17
CA LEU A 110 -15.65 11.71 20.43
C LEU A 110 -15.70 10.21 20.77
N GLY A 111 -16.87 9.60 20.71
CA GLY A 111 -17.05 8.16 20.97
C GLY A 111 -16.26 7.30 19.98
N LEU A 112 -16.31 7.65 18.70
CA LEU A 112 -15.53 6.96 17.65
C LEU A 112 -14.02 7.11 17.89
N SER A 113 -13.55 8.31 18.24
CA SER A 113 -12.14 8.55 18.53
C SER A 113 -11.65 7.72 19.73
N ILE A 114 -12.43 7.63 20.79
CA ILE A 114 -12.13 6.78 21.95
C ILE A 114 -12.04 5.32 21.51
N TYR A 115 -13.01 4.84 20.73
CA TYR A 115 -13.00 3.46 20.22
C TYR A 115 -11.76 3.17 19.36
N ILE A 116 -11.43 4.03 18.39
CA ILE A 116 -10.25 3.88 17.54
C ILE A 116 -8.98 3.84 18.39
N PHE A 117 -8.87 4.73 19.39
CA PHE A 117 -7.70 4.76 20.25
C PHE A 117 -7.49 3.46 21.03
N THR A 118 -8.56 2.74 21.38
CA THR A 118 -8.46 1.42 22.02
C THR A 118 -7.93 0.32 21.07
N GLN A 119 -8.00 0.51 19.74
CA GLN A 119 -7.50 -0.46 18.74
C GLN A 119 -6.03 -0.24 18.38
N VAL A 120 -5.45 0.94 18.67
CA VAL A 120 -4.08 1.30 18.29
C VAL A 120 -3.04 0.26 18.77
N PRO A 121 -3.06 -0.25 20.01
CA PRO A 121 -2.07 -1.23 20.45
C PRO A 121 -2.07 -2.52 19.60
N GLU A 122 -3.24 -2.99 19.16
CA GLU A 122 -3.37 -4.17 18.31
C GLU A 122 -2.93 -3.89 16.88
N VAL A 123 -3.23 -2.70 16.34
CA VAL A 123 -2.77 -2.26 15.02
C VAL A 123 -1.25 -2.12 14.99
N GLU A 124 -0.65 -1.50 15.99
CA GLU A 124 0.81 -1.35 16.09
C GLU A 124 1.53 -2.69 16.29
N ALA A 125 0.90 -3.65 16.96
CA ALA A 125 1.38 -5.02 17.18
C ALA A 125 2.86 -5.11 17.62
N LYS A 126 3.36 -4.12 18.37
CA LYS A 126 4.77 -4.02 18.76
C LYS A 126 5.25 -5.28 19.46
N PRO A 127 6.47 -5.75 19.16
CA PRO A 127 7.06 -6.90 19.85
C PRO A 127 7.23 -6.64 21.34
N THR A 128 7.09 -7.67 22.13
CA THR A 128 7.40 -7.65 23.56
C THR A 128 8.86 -8.03 23.81
N ALA A 129 9.39 -7.66 24.98
CA ALA A 129 10.77 -7.99 25.33
C ALA A 129 10.99 -9.51 25.37
N GLY A 130 11.96 -10.02 24.61
CA GLY A 130 12.28 -11.44 24.51
C GLY A 130 11.42 -12.24 23.53
N GLU A 131 10.52 -11.61 22.80
CA GLU A 131 9.77 -12.24 21.71
C GLU A 131 10.71 -12.56 20.54
N ASP A 132 10.57 -13.74 19.95
CA ASP A 132 11.29 -14.12 18.74
C ASP A 132 10.70 -13.38 17.54
N VAL A 133 11.52 -12.59 16.84
CA VAL A 133 11.08 -11.69 15.77
C VAL A 133 11.95 -11.86 14.54
N VAL A 134 11.34 -12.10 13.41
CA VAL A 134 12.01 -12.03 12.10
C VAL A 134 12.08 -10.56 11.68
N GLU A 135 13.26 -9.96 11.68
CA GLU A 135 13.47 -8.60 11.21
C GLU A 135 13.95 -8.61 9.77
N ILE A 136 13.20 -7.96 8.86
CA ILE A 136 13.49 -7.86 7.43
C ILE A 136 13.67 -6.39 7.08
N GLN A 137 14.79 -6.03 6.44
CA GLN A 137 15.00 -4.69 5.92
C GLN A 137 14.22 -4.54 4.62
N VAL A 138 13.48 -3.44 4.49
CA VAL A 138 12.64 -3.15 3.34
C VAL A 138 13.06 -1.79 2.76
N THR A 139 13.58 -1.81 1.56
CA THR A 139 14.00 -0.60 0.87
C THR A 139 13.09 -0.34 -0.33
N GLY A 140 12.41 0.82 -0.32
CA GLY A 140 11.65 1.29 -1.46
C GLY A 140 12.54 2.04 -2.44
N HIS A 141 12.59 1.61 -3.68
CA HIS A 141 13.29 2.26 -4.79
C HIS A 141 12.31 2.66 -5.89
N GLN A 142 12.68 3.56 -6.77
CA GLN A 142 11.92 3.88 -7.97
C GLN A 142 12.25 2.84 -9.09
N PHE A 143 11.43 1.76 -9.38
CA PHE A 143 10.07 1.53 -8.90
C PHE A 143 9.90 0.06 -8.49
N TYR A 144 10.60 -0.36 -7.46
CA TYR A 144 10.58 -1.73 -6.95
C TYR A 144 10.84 -1.74 -5.44
N TRP A 145 10.55 -2.90 -4.79
CA TRP A 145 10.84 -3.15 -3.41
C TRP A 145 11.98 -4.15 -3.29
N GLN A 146 12.98 -3.84 -2.46
CA GLN A 146 14.05 -4.75 -2.08
C GLN A 146 13.83 -5.21 -0.63
N TYR A 147 13.97 -6.50 -0.41
CA TYR A 147 13.89 -7.12 0.90
C TYR A 147 15.23 -7.79 1.21
N GLU A 148 15.78 -7.50 2.41
CA GLU A 148 17.00 -8.13 2.91
C GLU A 148 16.67 -8.88 4.19
N TYR A 149 16.90 -10.17 4.18
CA TYR A 149 16.64 -11.10 5.29
C TYR A 149 17.81 -11.16 6.28
N PRO A 150 17.61 -11.71 7.52
CA PRO A 150 18.66 -11.76 8.53
C PRO A 150 19.93 -12.52 8.13
N ASN A 151 19.84 -13.45 7.20
CA ASN A 151 20.98 -14.20 6.65
C ASN A 151 21.68 -13.49 5.48
N GLY A 152 21.20 -12.30 5.09
CA GLY A 152 21.71 -11.52 3.96
C GLY A 152 21.12 -11.91 2.60
N ALA A 153 20.15 -12.82 2.54
CA ALA A 153 19.40 -13.11 1.32
C ALA A 153 18.66 -11.86 0.84
N LEU A 154 18.62 -11.65 -0.47
CA LEU A 154 17.90 -10.55 -1.10
C LEU A 154 16.75 -11.09 -1.95
N SER A 155 15.62 -10.40 -1.90
CA SER A 155 14.54 -10.60 -2.87
C SER A 155 14.01 -9.25 -3.36
N PHE A 156 13.33 -9.28 -4.51
CA PHE A 156 12.83 -8.08 -5.17
C PHE A 156 11.38 -8.29 -5.59
N ASP A 157 10.51 -7.35 -5.18
CA ASP A 157 9.05 -7.39 -5.43
C ASP A 157 8.34 -8.68 -4.99
N GLU A 158 9.01 -9.52 -4.23
CA GLU A 158 8.47 -10.72 -3.62
C GLU A 158 8.99 -10.84 -2.18
N LEU A 159 8.06 -10.93 -1.22
CA LEU A 159 8.39 -11.07 0.20
C LEU A 159 7.89 -12.41 0.72
N VAL A 160 8.78 -13.26 1.20
CA VAL A 160 8.45 -14.54 1.84
C VAL A 160 8.47 -14.40 3.36
N LEU A 161 7.42 -14.85 4.03
CA LEU A 161 7.22 -14.69 5.47
C LEU A 161 6.82 -16.01 6.13
N PRO A 162 7.26 -16.29 7.38
CA PRO A 162 6.80 -17.44 8.14
C PRO A 162 5.41 -17.20 8.73
N ALA A 163 4.54 -18.21 8.67
CA ALA A 163 3.29 -18.21 9.40
C ALA A 163 3.53 -18.40 10.91
N GLY A 164 2.76 -17.68 11.72
CA GLY A 164 2.79 -17.82 13.18
C GLY A 164 3.92 -17.09 13.90
N ARG A 165 4.97 -16.62 13.22
CA ARG A 165 6.05 -15.82 13.82
C ARG A 165 5.78 -14.33 13.71
N LYS A 166 6.26 -13.60 14.71
CA LYS A 166 6.26 -12.13 14.68
C LYS A 166 7.26 -11.63 13.62
N VAL A 167 6.81 -10.75 12.75
CA VAL A 167 7.63 -10.08 11.74
C VAL A 167 7.74 -8.61 12.05
N THR A 168 8.92 -8.07 11.87
CA THR A 168 9.19 -6.63 11.85
C THR A 168 9.78 -6.26 10.50
N LEU A 169 9.07 -5.45 9.74
CA LEU A 169 9.61 -4.79 8.55
C LEU A 169 10.24 -3.46 8.97
N VAL A 170 11.52 -3.28 8.63
CA VAL A 170 12.27 -2.03 8.85
C VAL A 170 12.34 -1.28 7.53
N LEU A 171 11.54 -0.23 7.41
CA LEU A 171 11.31 0.46 6.14
C LEU A 171 12.16 1.72 6.03
N ASN A 172 12.79 1.87 4.89
CA ASN A 172 13.50 3.09 4.50
C ASN A 172 13.44 3.28 2.98
N SER A 173 13.94 4.42 2.50
CA SER A 173 14.12 4.70 1.08
C SER A 173 15.37 5.54 0.87
N PRO A 174 16.17 5.28 -0.17
CA PRO A 174 17.32 6.11 -0.54
C PRO A 174 16.96 7.23 -1.53
N ASP A 175 15.78 7.24 -2.10
CA ASP A 175 15.40 8.16 -3.19
C ASP A 175 14.22 9.08 -2.86
N VAL A 176 12.97 8.60 -2.90
CA VAL A 176 11.75 9.37 -2.64
C VAL A 176 10.86 8.65 -1.62
N ASN A 177 9.76 9.27 -1.23
CA ASN A 177 8.77 8.59 -0.40
C ASN A 177 8.09 7.46 -1.16
N HIS A 178 7.99 6.31 -0.50
CA HIS A 178 7.14 5.17 -0.86
C HIS A 178 6.30 4.79 0.35
N SER A 179 5.31 3.93 0.18
CA SER A 179 4.55 3.36 1.30
C SER A 179 4.25 1.90 1.04
N TRP A 180 4.75 1.03 1.90
CA TRP A 180 4.51 -0.41 1.82
C TRP A 180 3.11 -0.73 2.31
N TRP A 181 2.32 -1.45 1.52
CA TRP A 181 0.95 -1.77 1.87
C TRP A 181 0.46 -3.07 1.25
N VAL A 182 0.02 -3.98 2.13
CA VAL A 182 -0.73 -5.21 1.80
C VAL A 182 -1.96 -5.22 2.70
N PRO A 183 -3.14 -4.90 2.17
CA PRO A 183 -4.36 -4.73 2.97
C PRO A 183 -4.74 -5.95 3.82
N GLU A 184 -4.44 -7.17 3.36
CA GLU A 184 -4.69 -8.42 4.07
C GLU A 184 -3.82 -8.58 5.32
N LEU A 185 -2.67 -7.91 5.35
CA LEU A 185 -1.70 -8.01 6.44
C LEU A 185 -1.88 -6.90 7.47
N THR A 186 -1.90 -5.63 7.02
CA THR A 186 -1.90 -4.50 7.94
C THR A 186 -2.18 -3.18 7.22
N GLY A 187 -2.17 -2.06 7.96
CA GLY A 187 -2.18 -0.72 7.40
C GLY A 187 -0.87 -0.38 6.69
N LYS A 188 -0.90 0.63 5.82
CA LYS A 188 0.30 1.10 5.12
C LYS A 188 1.32 1.73 6.08
N ARG A 189 2.59 1.63 5.71
CA ARG A 189 3.70 2.28 6.42
C ARG A 189 4.69 2.89 5.41
N ASP A 190 5.00 4.16 5.60
CA ASP A 190 5.84 4.90 4.67
C ASP A 190 7.31 4.51 4.81
N ALA A 191 8.00 4.40 3.68
CA ALA A 191 9.43 4.33 3.54
C ALA A 191 9.94 5.71 3.13
N ILE A 192 10.53 6.44 4.09
CA ILE A 192 10.85 7.87 3.97
C ILE A 192 12.37 8.05 3.91
N PRO A 193 12.92 8.84 2.97
CA PRO A 193 14.35 9.14 2.94
C PRO A 193 14.84 9.74 4.26
N GLY A 194 15.87 9.11 4.85
CA GLY A 194 16.48 9.56 6.09
C GLY A 194 15.71 9.22 7.37
N VAL A 195 14.58 8.50 7.27
CA VAL A 195 13.78 8.06 8.42
C VAL A 195 13.62 6.54 8.38
N THR A 196 13.85 5.89 9.51
CA THR A 196 13.60 4.45 9.66
C THR A 196 12.23 4.24 10.32
N ASN A 197 11.29 3.70 9.58
CA ASN A 197 9.98 3.29 10.08
C ASN A 197 9.96 1.77 10.36
N ARG A 198 9.05 1.35 11.23
CA ARG A 198 8.86 -0.07 11.55
C ARG A 198 7.39 -0.44 11.43
N LEU A 199 7.14 -1.64 10.95
CA LEU A 199 5.83 -2.23 10.82
C LEU A 199 5.86 -3.64 11.43
N HIS A 200 4.91 -3.95 12.31
CA HIS A 200 4.91 -5.19 13.07
C HIS A 200 3.60 -5.94 12.85
N PHE A 201 3.69 -7.23 12.59
CA PHE A 201 2.51 -8.12 12.48
C PHE A 201 2.92 -9.58 12.63
N THR A 202 1.91 -10.46 12.77
CA THR A 202 2.10 -11.91 12.79
C THR A 202 1.13 -12.51 11.78
N PRO A 203 1.60 -13.04 10.62
CA PRO A 203 0.76 -13.77 9.69
C PRO A 203 0.20 -15.03 10.36
N GLN A 204 -1.10 -15.27 10.27
CA GLN A 204 -1.76 -16.39 10.98
C GLN A 204 -2.10 -17.57 10.08
N ARG A 205 -1.98 -17.43 8.78
CA ARG A 205 -2.21 -18.50 7.80
C ARG A 205 -1.31 -18.33 6.59
N THR A 206 -0.97 -19.44 5.97
CA THR A 206 -0.22 -19.50 4.70
C THR A 206 -1.06 -19.02 3.52
N GLY A 207 -0.39 -18.62 2.45
CA GLY A 207 -1.01 -18.20 1.20
C GLY A 207 -0.17 -17.18 0.43
N THR A 208 -0.61 -16.89 -0.80
CA THR A 208 -0.02 -15.86 -1.65
C THR A 208 -0.95 -14.66 -1.70
N PHE A 209 -0.41 -13.45 -1.53
CA PHE A 209 -1.12 -12.19 -1.47
C PHE A 209 -0.52 -11.23 -2.51
N ASP A 210 -1.21 -11.11 -3.65
CA ASP A 210 -0.77 -10.32 -4.81
C ASP A 210 -1.22 -8.84 -4.73
N GLY A 211 -1.87 -8.47 -3.61
CA GLY A 211 -2.42 -7.12 -3.39
C GLY A 211 -1.39 -6.10 -2.89
N GLY A 212 -0.09 -6.44 -2.90
CA GLY A 212 0.97 -5.53 -2.48
C GLY A 212 1.14 -4.34 -3.43
N VAL A 213 1.06 -3.12 -2.90
CA VAL A 213 1.19 -1.88 -3.69
C VAL A 213 2.02 -0.83 -2.96
N CYS A 214 2.62 0.07 -3.74
CA CYS A 214 3.14 1.31 -3.20
C CYS A 214 1.96 2.25 -2.89
N GLY A 215 1.79 2.63 -1.64
CA GLY A 215 0.66 3.45 -1.16
C GLY A 215 0.96 4.95 -1.09
N GLU A 216 2.11 5.43 -1.62
CA GLU A 216 2.50 6.84 -1.68
C GLU A 216 3.11 7.18 -3.04
N TYR A 217 2.70 8.32 -3.63
CA TYR A 217 3.14 8.68 -4.98
C TYR A 217 4.67 8.86 -5.04
N CYS A 218 5.33 7.99 -5.79
CA CYS A 218 6.78 7.93 -5.91
C CYS A 218 7.33 8.29 -7.31
N GLY A 219 6.48 8.57 -8.30
CA GLY A 219 6.89 8.94 -9.65
C GLY A 219 6.05 8.29 -10.76
N ILE A 220 6.56 8.29 -11.99
CA ILE A 220 5.80 7.93 -13.20
C ILE A 220 5.33 6.47 -13.23
N GLU A 221 6.08 5.54 -12.65
CA GLU A 221 5.75 4.11 -12.56
C GLU A 221 5.12 3.72 -11.21
N HIS A 222 4.67 4.69 -10.42
CA HIS A 222 4.04 4.47 -9.12
C HIS A 222 2.93 3.40 -9.16
N ALA A 223 2.07 3.45 -10.15
CA ALA A 223 0.96 2.50 -10.29
C ALA A 223 1.41 1.07 -10.65
N ARG A 224 2.65 0.88 -11.10
CA ARG A 224 3.25 -0.41 -11.46
C ARG A 224 4.23 -0.94 -10.41
N MET A 225 4.44 -0.19 -9.33
CA MET A 225 5.26 -0.61 -8.19
C MET A 225 4.44 -1.53 -7.27
N THR A 226 4.14 -2.71 -7.78
CA THR A 226 3.40 -3.77 -7.10
C THR A 226 4.34 -4.88 -6.66
N PHE A 227 3.92 -5.68 -5.68
CA PHE A 227 4.69 -6.80 -5.16
C PHE A 227 3.78 -7.89 -4.59
N THR A 228 4.34 -9.08 -4.40
CA THR A 228 3.65 -10.24 -3.84
C THR A 228 4.21 -10.58 -2.47
N VAL A 229 3.34 -11.02 -1.56
CA VAL A 229 3.74 -11.61 -0.28
C VAL A 229 3.34 -13.08 -0.25
N GLN A 230 4.31 -13.95 0.00
CA GLN A 230 4.08 -15.38 0.25
C GLN A 230 4.23 -15.65 1.74
N VAL A 231 3.19 -16.15 2.36
CA VAL A 231 3.25 -16.65 3.73
C VAL A 231 3.33 -18.17 3.67
N VAL A 232 4.40 -18.72 4.19
CA VAL A 232 4.71 -20.17 4.13
C VAL A 232 4.83 -20.75 5.54
N GLU A 233 4.85 -22.08 5.64
CA GLU A 233 5.16 -22.75 6.91
C GLU A 233 6.60 -22.45 7.33
N GLU A 234 6.89 -22.57 8.63
CA GLU A 234 8.21 -22.26 9.20
C GLU A 234 9.34 -23.04 8.51
N ALA A 235 9.14 -24.34 8.26
CA ALA A 235 10.15 -25.19 7.61
C ALA A 235 10.45 -24.74 6.16
N ASP A 236 9.44 -24.28 5.44
CA ASP A 236 9.59 -23.78 4.07
C ASP A 236 10.27 -22.40 4.06
N PHE A 237 10.03 -21.59 5.10
CA PHE A 237 10.72 -20.33 5.27
C PHE A 237 12.22 -20.50 5.55
N GLU A 238 12.58 -21.42 6.45
CA GLU A 238 13.99 -21.72 6.70
C GLU A 238 14.68 -22.32 5.46
N ALA A 239 14.00 -23.19 4.72
CA ALA A 239 14.52 -23.71 3.45
C ALA A 239 14.71 -22.57 2.41
N TYR A 240 13.77 -21.66 2.31
CA TYR A 240 13.89 -20.48 1.46
C TYR A 240 15.10 -19.62 1.82
N LEU A 241 15.36 -19.41 3.13
CA LEU A 241 16.53 -18.66 3.59
C LEU A 241 17.86 -19.36 3.24
N GLU A 242 17.90 -20.69 3.35
CA GLU A 242 19.08 -21.48 2.99
C GLU A 242 19.34 -21.44 1.48
N GLU A 243 18.30 -21.62 0.66
CA GLU A 243 18.39 -21.64 -0.79
C GLU A 243 18.80 -20.28 -1.38
N ASN A 244 18.30 -19.17 -0.78
CA ASN A 244 18.58 -17.82 -1.23
C ASN A 244 19.70 -17.12 -0.45
N ALA A 245 20.41 -17.86 0.42
CA ALA A 245 21.57 -17.31 1.11
C ALA A 245 22.59 -16.78 0.09
N PRO A 246 23.29 -15.67 0.39
CA PRO A 246 24.25 -15.08 -0.53
C PRO A 246 25.29 -16.11 -0.95
N ALA A 247 25.19 -16.59 -2.18
CA ALA A 247 26.16 -17.53 -2.74
C ALA A 247 27.51 -16.82 -2.94
N GLU A 248 28.61 -17.53 -2.66
CA GLU A 248 29.96 -17.07 -2.98
C GLU A 248 30.32 -17.45 -4.41
N GLY A 249 31.16 -16.59 -5.06
CA GLY A 249 31.66 -16.84 -6.40
C GLY A 249 30.82 -16.24 -7.53
N ASP A 250 31.25 -16.51 -8.77
CA ASP A 250 30.72 -15.86 -9.96
C ASP A 250 29.24 -16.24 -10.24
N ASP A 251 28.86 -17.49 -10.03
CA ASP A 251 27.50 -17.95 -10.25
C ASP A 251 26.49 -17.22 -9.31
N GLY A 252 26.89 -16.99 -8.06
CA GLY A 252 26.06 -16.24 -7.11
C GLY A 252 25.91 -14.76 -7.48
N LEU A 253 26.94 -14.16 -8.10
CA LEU A 253 26.86 -12.79 -8.61
C LEU A 253 25.91 -12.71 -9.82
N VAL A 254 26.01 -13.64 -10.75
CA VAL A 254 25.13 -13.68 -11.94
C VAL A 254 23.66 -13.80 -11.53
N ALA A 255 23.34 -14.71 -10.61
CA ALA A 255 21.96 -14.90 -10.14
C ALA A 255 21.39 -13.65 -9.42
N LEU A 256 22.21 -12.99 -8.59
CA LEU A 256 21.84 -11.72 -7.97
C LEU A 256 21.62 -10.63 -9.03
N GLY A 257 22.53 -10.52 -10.00
CA GLY A 257 22.44 -9.54 -11.08
C GLY A 257 21.21 -9.73 -11.97
N GLU A 258 20.81 -10.97 -12.24
CA GLU A 258 19.57 -11.29 -12.95
C GLU A 258 18.33 -10.78 -12.19
N SER A 259 18.30 -11.01 -10.87
CA SER A 259 17.20 -10.52 -10.01
C SER A 259 17.13 -9.00 -10.00
N GLU A 260 18.27 -8.32 -9.90
CA GLU A 260 18.37 -6.86 -9.93
C GLU A 260 18.00 -6.29 -11.32
N TRP A 261 18.43 -6.93 -12.40
CA TRP A 261 18.03 -6.54 -13.74
C TRP A 261 16.52 -6.61 -13.90
N THR A 262 15.93 -7.72 -13.51
CA THR A 262 14.49 -7.95 -13.63
C THR A 262 13.68 -6.92 -12.83
N ALA A 263 14.11 -6.62 -11.61
CA ALA A 263 13.39 -5.71 -10.73
C ALA A 263 13.59 -4.22 -11.11
N ALA A 264 14.81 -3.82 -11.42
CA ALA A 264 15.17 -2.40 -11.56
C ALA A 264 15.27 -1.92 -13.01
N CYS A 265 15.73 -2.75 -13.94
CA CYS A 265 16.06 -2.35 -15.31
C CYS A 265 14.98 -2.78 -16.32
N ALA A 266 14.60 -4.06 -16.28
CA ALA A 266 13.73 -4.67 -17.27
C ALA A 266 12.33 -4.04 -17.35
N LYS A 267 11.81 -3.52 -16.24
CA LYS A 267 10.50 -2.84 -16.20
C LYS A 267 10.39 -1.67 -17.19
N CYS A 268 11.50 -1.00 -17.47
CA CYS A 268 11.58 0.12 -18.39
C CYS A 268 12.27 -0.24 -19.71
N HIS A 269 13.33 -1.07 -19.64
CA HIS A 269 14.22 -1.34 -20.77
C HIS A 269 13.97 -2.69 -21.46
N GLY A 270 13.03 -3.52 -20.96
CA GLY A 270 12.78 -4.88 -21.45
C GLY A 270 13.76 -5.91 -20.89
N MET A 271 13.37 -7.18 -20.93
CA MET A 271 14.16 -8.29 -20.35
C MET A 271 15.50 -8.48 -21.06
N GLU A 272 15.55 -8.25 -22.37
CA GLU A 272 16.75 -8.33 -23.22
C GLU A 272 17.37 -6.95 -23.48
N GLY A 273 16.89 -5.90 -22.78
CA GLY A 273 17.37 -4.53 -22.98
C GLY A 273 16.94 -3.91 -24.31
N GLU A 274 15.92 -4.48 -24.94
CA GLU A 274 15.37 -4.10 -26.24
C GLU A 274 14.65 -2.75 -26.24
N GLY A 275 14.36 -2.22 -25.06
CA GLY A 275 13.60 -0.98 -24.88
C GLY A 275 12.09 -1.20 -24.91
N GLY A 276 11.35 -0.11 -24.66
CA GLY A 276 9.89 -0.12 -24.60
C GLY A 276 9.30 1.28 -24.61
N VAL A 277 8.06 1.39 -24.16
CA VAL A 277 7.34 2.66 -24.10
C VAL A 277 7.97 3.63 -23.08
N VAL A 278 8.58 3.09 -22.02
CA VAL A 278 9.11 3.90 -20.90
C VAL A 278 10.60 4.19 -21.04
N GLY A 279 11.39 3.19 -21.46
CA GLY A 279 12.85 3.30 -21.56
C GLY A 279 13.37 2.95 -22.96
N PRO A 280 14.50 3.56 -23.40
CA PRO A 280 15.12 3.24 -24.66
C PRO A 280 15.77 1.85 -24.62
N ALA A 281 16.12 1.31 -25.80
CA ALA A 281 16.98 0.13 -25.91
C ALA A 281 18.37 0.42 -25.33
N ILE A 282 18.88 -0.51 -24.52
CA ILE A 282 20.20 -0.42 -23.85
C ILE A 282 21.06 -1.67 -24.03
N ALA A 283 20.55 -2.68 -24.73
CA ALA A 283 21.34 -3.85 -25.12
C ALA A 283 22.64 -3.43 -25.82
N GLY A 284 23.75 -4.04 -25.46
CA GLY A 284 25.06 -3.73 -26.02
C GLY A 284 25.68 -2.40 -25.57
N ASN A 285 25.07 -1.67 -24.63
CA ASN A 285 25.59 -0.39 -24.16
C ASN A 285 26.78 -0.61 -23.20
N GLY A 286 27.96 -0.13 -23.57
CA GLY A 286 29.19 -0.27 -22.79
C GLY A 286 29.15 0.38 -21.40
N THR A 287 28.17 1.24 -21.10
CA THR A 287 27.95 1.76 -19.74
C THR A 287 27.59 0.64 -18.77
N LEU A 288 26.87 -0.39 -19.23
CA LEU A 288 26.41 -1.48 -18.38
C LEU A 288 27.53 -2.38 -17.84
N THR A 289 28.69 -2.39 -18.50
CA THR A 289 29.89 -3.17 -18.10
C THR A 289 31.00 -2.30 -17.52
N ASN A 290 30.81 -0.99 -17.46
CA ASN A 290 31.78 -0.06 -16.83
C ASN A 290 31.34 0.28 -15.40
N PRO A 291 32.06 -0.16 -14.36
CA PRO A 291 31.61 -0.01 -12.96
C PRO A 291 31.39 1.44 -12.51
N GLU A 292 32.26 2.37 -12.94
CA GLU A 292 32.14 3.79 -12.53
C GLU A 292 30.99 4.49 -13.26
N ALA A 293 30.88 4.25 -14.57
CA ALA A 293 29.82 4.82 -15.38
C ALA A 293 28.45 4.28 -14.96
N LEU A 294 28.35 2.96 -14.74
CA LEU A 294 27.14 2.30 -14.28
C LEU A 294 26.72 2.82 -12.89
N ARG A 295 27.65 2.87 -11.93
CA ARG A 295 27.39 3.44 -10.61
C ARG A 295 26.87 4.86 -10.69
N THR A 296 27.53 5.70 -11.49
CA THR A 296 27.12 7.11 -11.66
C THR A 296 25.70 7.19 -12.22
N LEU A 297 25.40 6.40 -13.25
CA LEU A 297 24.08 6.32 -13.86
C LEU A 297 23.01 5.87 -12.86
N LEU A 298 23.26 4.79 -12.13
CA LEU A 298 22.33 4.21 -11.18
C LEU A 298 22.07 5.13 -9.98
N TYR A 299 23.06 5.89 -9.53
CA TYR A 299 22.97 6.78 -8.36
C TYR A 299 22.38 8.14 -8.67
N GLN A 300 22.61 8.67 -9.86
CA GLN A 300 22.20 10.02 -10.26
C GLN A 300 20.99 10.03 -11.19
N GLY A 301 20.72 8.88 -11.84
CA GLY A 301 19.77 8.83 -12.94
C GLY A 301 20.29 9.57 -14.17
N GLN A 302 19.44 9.73 -15.16
CA GLN A 302 19.74 10.49 -16.36
C GLN A 302 18.59 11.42 -16.72
N ASN A 303 18.85 12.72 -16.68
CA ASN A 303 17.92 13.74 -17.16
C ASN A 303 18.53 14.37 -18.43
N ARG A 304 17.91 14.10 -19.57
CA ARG A 304 18.26 14.75 -20.84
C ARG A 304 17.17 15.74 -21.21
N PRO A 305 17.45 17.04 -21.27
CA PRO A 305 16.46 18.08 -21.57
C PRO A 305 15.76 17.93 -22.92
N ASP A 306 16.36 17.17 -23.83
CA ASP A 306 15.92 16.89 -25.20
C ASP A 306 15.13 15.57 -25.33
N GLN A 307 14.95 14.82 -24.25
CA GLN A 307 14.20 13.57 -24.22
C GLN A 307 12.99 13.66 -23.29
N GLU A 308 11.87 13.14 -23.74
CA GLU A 308 10.62 13.07 -22.97
C GLU A 308 10.71 12.17 -21.73
N HIS A 309 11.78 11.39 -21.60
CA HIS A 309 11.88 10.34 -20.59
C HIS A 309 13.07 10.59 -19.65
N TYR A 310 12.75 10.65 -18.37
CA TYR A 310 13.70 10.74 -17.27
C TYR A 310 14.01 9.33 -16.74
N MET A 311 15.29 8.95 -16.67
CA MET A 311 15.70 7.74 -15.95
C MET A 311 15.95 8.11 -14.47
N PRO A 312 15.16 7.61 -13.53
CA PRO A 312 15.37 7.87 -12.11
C PRO A 312 16.63 7.17 -11.59
N PRO A 313 17.13 7.54 -10.40
CA PRO A 313 18.32 6.94 -9.78
C PRO A 313 17.99 5.57 -9.15
N VAL A 314 17.65 4.59 -9.97
CA VAL A 314 17.11 3.27 -9.58
C VAL A 314 18.01 2.43 -8.67
N GLY A 315 19.32 2.64 -8.70
CA GLY A 315 20.30 1.94 -7.88
C GLY A 315 20.86 2.78 -6.73
N ARG A 316 20.23 3.89 -6.37
CA ARG A 316 20.66 4.66 -5.20
C ARG A 316 20.58 3.80 -3.94
N GLY A 317 21.70 3.70 -3.21
CA GLY A 317 21.80 2.83 -2.03
C GLY A 317 22.28 1.40 -2.32
N TRP A 318 22.49 1.01 -3.58
CA TRP A 318 23.08 -0.28 -3.90
C TRP A 318 24.51 -0.42 -3.38
N SER A 319 24.84 -1.60 -2.89
CA SER A 319 26.19 -1.98 -2.49
C SER A 319 27.10 -2.21 -3.69
N ASP A 320 28.41 -2.25 -3.46
CA ASP A 320 29.39 -2.61 -4.48
C ASP A 320 29.15 -4.01 -5.05
N ARG A 321 28.68 -4.94 -4.20
CA ARG A 321 28.31 -6.29 -4.62
C ARG A 321 27.17 -6.28 -5.62
N GLN A 322 26.15 -5.48 -5.42
CA GLN A 322 25.01 -5.35 -6.33
C GLN A 322 25.43 -4.78 -7.69
N ILE A 323 26.30 -3.77 -7.70
CA ILE A 323 26.87 -3.24 -8.95
C ILE A 323 27.67 -4.30 -9.71
N GLN A 324 28.51 -5.08 -8.99
CA GLN A 324 29.28 -6.17 -9.59
C GLN A 324 28.39 -7.30 -10.10
N ALA A 325 27.34 -7.61 -9.35
CA ALA A 325 26.34 -8.62 -9.74
C ALA A 325 25.63 -8.25 -11.05
N LEU A 326 25.16 -7.01 -11.16
CA LEU A 326 24.56 -6.53 -12.40
C LEU A 326 25.54 -6.60 -13.60
N ILE A 327 26.79 -6.21 -13.41
CA ILE A 327 27.83 -6.32 -14.46
C ILE A 327 28.03 -7.79 -14.86
N ALA A 328 28.20 -8.69 -13.88
CA ALA A 328 28.39 -10.11 -14.14
C ALA A 328 27.21 -10.73 -14.92
N TYR A 329 25.98 -10.37 -14.57
CA TYR A 329 24.80 -10.80 -15.32
C TYR A 329 24.80 -10.26 -16.75
N VAL A 330 25.04 -8.97 -16.97
CA VAL A 330 25.11 -8.35 -18.31
C VAL A 330 26.19 -9.03 -19.17
N GLU A 331 27.38 -9.28 -18.62
CA GLU A 331 28.48 -9.94 -19.32
C GLU A 331 28.17 -11.43 -19.66
N SER A 332 27.36 -12.08 -18.84
CA SER A 332 26.92 -13.47 -19.07
C SER A 332 25.77 -13.60 -20.06
N SER A 333 25.06 -12.51 -20.34
CA SER A 333 23.86 -12.48 -21.18
C SER A 333 24.22 -12.21 -22.65
N ASP A 334 23.90 -13.16 -23.55
CA ASP A 334 24.11 -12.96 -24.99
C ASP A 334 23.35 -11.77 -25.57
N ALA A 335 22.21 -11.42 -24.97
CA ALA A 335 21.37 -10.30 -25.40
C ALA A 335 21.87 -8.93 -24.93
N LEU A 336 22.46 -8.86 -23.72
CA LEU A 336 22.82 -7.60 -23.07
C LEU A 336 24.29 -7.22 -23.27
N ALA A 337 25.16 -8.18 -23.49
CA ALA A 337 26.59 -7.95 -23.62
C ALA A 337 26.93 -7.01 -24.80
N PRO A 338 27.89 -6.09 -24.67
CA PRO A 338 28.36 -5.29 -25.78
C PRO A 338 28.92 -6.16 -26.92
N GLU A 339 28.59 -5.82 -28.18
CA GLU A 339 29.14 -6.50 -29.34
C GLU A 339 30.69 -6.43 -29.31
N GLY A 340 31.34 -7.57 -29.10
CA GLY A 340 32.81 -7.67 -29.00
C GLY A 340 33.37 -8.20 -27.68
N GLY A 341 32.55 -8.47 -26.67
CA GLY A 341 32.97 -9.04 -25.38
C GLY A 341 33.09 -10.57 -25.32
N ALA A 342 32.62 -11.27 -26.30
CA ALA A 342 32.74 -12.75 -26.41
C ALA A 342 34.07 -13.18 -27.04
N GLY A 343 35.16 -12.97 -26.30
CA GLY A 343 36.50 -13.33 -26.80
C GLY A 343 37.46 -13.72 -25.70
N GLY A 344 37.28 -14.90 -25.12
CA GLY A 344 38.24 -15.41 -24.14
C GLY A 344 37.79 -16.69 -23.45
N ARG A 345 37.62 -17.78 -24.18
CA ARG A 345 37.76 -19.13 -23.65
C ARG A 345 38.89 -19.84 -24.37
#